data_44deec652d35f02f15f9654ff6a22541
#
_entry.id   44deec652d35f02f15f9654ff6a22541
#
_cell.length_a   1.000
_cell.length_b   1.000
_cell.length_c   1.000
_cell.angle_alpha   90.00
_cell.angle_beta   90.00
_cell.angle_gamma   90.00
#
_symmetry.space_group_name_H-M   'P 1'
#
loop_
_entity.id
_entity.type
_entity.pdbx_description
1 polymer ?
#
loop_
_entity_poly.entity_id
_entity_poly.type
_entity_poly.pdbx_seq_one_letter_code
_entity_poly.pdbx_strand_id
1 'polypeptide(L)'
;MGTSMSSRPRSRGFTILEMLVVLMIVGFISSILFQALEQIYKLQSRFGLQLAQSQQGAMYTDWFRQVVQGLQTDFVNGKEQFQGSETEFTGTTTSPLSTEYGMPKTVTLSLEYNRQDEMMELLYTVDKQKMKLSSWSGRKATRFIYVDVTGEQHDTWPPHFGIWPQLPNMIMLQYQKDAEPQFIAAVPRGSLEPKAATVEMIGSPL
;
A
#
# COMPACT_ATOMS: atom_id res chain seq x y z
N MET A 1 -63.59 3.90 -72.81
CA MET A 1 -63.69 4.87 -71.69
C MET A 1 -63.69 4.06 -70.44
N GLY A 2 -62.53 3.91 -69.78
CA GLY A 2 -62.37 3.19 -68.50
C GLY A 2 -62.07 4.16 -67.36
N THR A 3 -62.96 4.32 -66.38
CA THR A 3 -62.86 5.12 -65.25
C THR A 3 -62.04 4.39 -64.14
N SER A 4 -60.85 4.86 -63.92
CA SER A 4 -59.98 4.41 -62.83
C SER A 4 -60.51 4.92 -61.47
N MET A 5 -60.98 4.00 -60.61
CA MET A 5 -61.36 4.30 -59.21
C MET A 5 -60.12 4.34 -58.35
N SER A 6 -59.66 5.53 -57.98
CA SER A 6 -58.60 5.76 -56.99
C SER A 6 -59.15 5.46 -55.58
N SER A 7 -58.65 4.38 -54.96
CA SER A 7 -58.92 4.05 -53.54
C SER A 7 -58.13 4.96 -52.64
N ARG A 8 -58.76 5.89 -51.96
CA ARG A 8 -58.15 6.73 -50.87
C ARG A 8 -57.78 5.83 -49.65
N PRO A 9 -56.56 5.90 -49.14
CA PRO A 9 -56.22 5.21 -47.88
C PRO A 9 -57.01 5.79 -46.72
N ARG A 10 -57.73 4.94 -46.00
CA ARG A 10 -58.40 5.30 -44.75
C ARG A 10 -57.33 5.62 -43.68
N SER A 11 -57.18 6.87 -43.28
CA SER A 11 -56.43 7.27 -42.10
C SER A 11 -57.12 6.70 -40.85
N ARG A 12 -56.51 5.68 -40.23
CA ARG A 12 -56.93 5.17 -38.94
C ARG A 12 -56.48 6.20 -37.89
N GLY A 13 -57.41 6.89 -37.23
CA GLY A 13 -57.13 7.73 -36.09
C GLY A 13 -56.76 6.86 -34.87
N PHE A 14 -55.79 7.32 -34.08
CA PHE A 14 -55.43 6.69 -32.80
C PHE A 14 -56.62 6.80 -31.84
N THR A 15 -56.95 5.70 -31.16
CA THR A 15 -58.00 5.72 -30.14
C THR A 15 -57.42 6.26 -28.80
N ILE A 16 -58.26 6.92 -27.99
CA ILE A 16 -57.86 7.43 -26.66
C ILE A 16 -57.31 6.26 -25.79
N LEU A 17 -57.90 5.07 -25.91
CA LEU A 17 -57.42 3.88 -25.19
C LEU A 17 -55.98 3.51 -25.55
N GLU A 18 -55.62 3.56 -26.84
CA GLU A 18 -54.28 3.23 -27.32
C GLU A 18 -53.22 4.22 -26.79
N MET A 19 -53.55 5.52 -26.76
CA MET A 19 -52.72 6.55 -26.12
C MET A 19 -52.52 6.32 -24.65
N LEU A 20 -53.57 5.90 -23.92
CA LEU A 20 -53.51 5.65 -22.47
C LEU A 20 -52.61 4.43 -22.15
N VAL A 21 -52.72 3.34 -22.97
CA VAL A 21 -51.84 2.15 -22.84
C VAL A 21 -50.39 2.49 -23.13
N VAL A 22 -50.13 3.28 -24.19
CA VAL A 22 -48.74 3.70 -24.50
C VAL A 22 -48.16 4.54 -23.38
N LEU A 23 -48.88 5.50 -22.79
CA LEU A 23 -48.41 6.29 -21.67
C LEU A 23 -48.14 5.44 -20.42
N MET A 24 -48.95 4.40 -20.18
CA MET A 24 -48.71 3.45 -19.10
C MET A 24 -47.41 2.67 -19.28
N ILE A 25 -47.20 2.15 -20.50
CA ILE A 25 -45.98 1.38 -20.83
C ILE A 25 -44.74 2.28 -20.72
N VAL A 26 -44.78 3.50 -21.24
CA VAL A 26 -43.69 4.47 -21.15
C VAL A 26 -43.37 4.80 -19.67
N GLY A 27 -44.41 5.00 -18.84
CA GLY A 27 -44.26 5.20 -17.42
C GLY A 27 -43.54 4.03 -16.70
N PHE A 28 -43.93 2.80 -17.00
CA PHE A 28 -43.29 1.60 -16.46
C PHE A 28 -41.82 1.49 -16.88
N ILE A 29 -41.53 1.65 -18.17
CA ILE A 29 -40.17 1.60 -18.69
C ILE A 29 -39.31 2.68 -18.04
N SER A 30 -39.81 3.91 -17.91
CA SER A 30 -39.10 5.00 -17.26
C SER A 30 -38.81 4.69 -15.78
N SER A 31 -39.77 4.10 -15.06
CA SER A 31 -39.60 3.71 -13.67
C SER A 31 -38.49 2.64 -13.51
N ILE A 32 -38.47 1.64 -14.38
CA ILE A 32 -37.43 0.59 -14.36
C ILE A 32 -36.05 1.19 -14.67
N LEU A 33 -35.94 2.08 -15.62
CA LEU A 33 -34.70 2.77 -15.97
C LEU A 33 -34.15 3.59 -14.80
N PHE A 34 -35.01 4.35 -14.11
CA PHE A 34 -34.59 5.11 -12.93
C PHE A 34 -34.11 4.20 -11.79
N GLN A 35 -34.79 3.09 -11.54
CA GLN A 35 -34.35 2.12 -10.54
C GLN A 35 -33.01 1.48 -10.91
N ALA A 36 -32.79 1.16 -12.18
CA ALA A 36 -31.52 0.62 -12.66
C ALA A 36 -30.38 1.63 -12.50
N LEU A 37 -30.60 2.90 -12.82
CA LEU A 37 -29.63 3.97 -12.60
C LEU A 37 -29.27 4.13 -11.11
N GLU A 38 -30.27 4.13 -10.24
CA GLU A 38 -30.04 4.21 -8.78
C GLU A 38 -29.15 3.07 -8.27
N GLN A 39 -29.39 1.84 -8.76
CA GLN A 39 -28.56 0.68 -8.41
C GLN A 39 -27.12 0.84 -8.90
N ILE A 40 -26.91 1.34 -10.12
CA ILE A 40 -25.57 1.60 -10.67
C ILE A 40 -24.83 2.63 -9.82
N TYR A 41 -25.47 3.73 -9.44
CA TYR A 41 -24.85 4.74 -8.57
C TYR A 41 -24.48 4.19 -7.17
N LYS A 42 -25.34 3.36 -6.58
CA LYS A 42 -25.07 2.70 -5.29
C LYS A 42 -23.90 1.71 -5.41
N LEU A 43 -23.79 0.99 -6.51
CA LEU A 43 -22.67 0.09 -6.78
C LEU A 43 -21.37 0.88 -6.97
N GLN A 44 -21.37 1.93 -7.78
CA GLN A 44 -20.17 2.76 -8.00
C GLN A 44 -19.64 3.37 -6.72
N SER A 45 -20.52 3.86 -5.83
CA SER A 45 -20.09 4.43 -4.56
C SER A 45 -19.46 3.38 -3.62
N ARG A 46 -20.02 2.18 -3.56
CA ARG A 46 -19.46 1.07 -2.76
C ARG A 46 -18.13 0.56 -3.31
N PHE A 47 -18.03 0.36 -4.62
CA PHE A 47 -16.78 -0.06 -5.26
C PHE A 47 -15.69 1.00 -5.16
N GLY A 48 -16.03 2.28 -5.28
CA GLY A 48 -15.07 3.38 -5.12
C GLY A 48 -14.42 3.40 -3.73
N LEU A 49 -15.21 3.21 -2.67
CA LEU A 49 -14.69 3.13 -1.30
C LEU A 49 -13.84 1.89 -1.05
N GLN A 50 -14.27 0.72 -1.54
CA GLN A 50 -13.49 -0.52 -1.41
C GLN A 50 -12.18 -0.49 -2.20
N LEU A 51 -12.18 0.07 -3.41
CA LEU A 51 -10.96 0.27 -4.20
C LEU A 51 -10.00 1.24 -3.51
N ALA A 52 -10.49 2.37 -2.99
CA ALA A 52 -9.64 3.31 -2.26
C ALA A 52 -9.00 2.68 -1.02
N GLN A 53 -9.76 1.89 -0.24
CA GLN A 53 -9.23 1.17 0.92
C GLN A 53 -8.22 0.08 0.54
N SER A 54 -8.49 -0.68 -0.53
CA SER A 54 -7.56 -1.72 -1.00
C SER A 54 -6.29 -1.14 -1.62
N GLN A 55 -6.39 -0.02 -2.34
CA GLN A 55 -5.22 0.68 -2.90
C GLN A 55 -4.34 1.28 -1.79
N GLN A 56 -4.90 1.87 -0.75
CA GLN A 56 -4.12 2.33 0.39
C GLN A 56 -3.37 1.16 1.05
N GLY A 57 -4.04 0.02 1.23
CA GLY A 57 -3.43 -1.18 1.80
C GLY A 57 -2.28 -1.75 0.97
N ALA A 58 -2.35 -1.70 -0.35
CA ALA A 58 -1.28 -2.13 -1.23
C ALA A 58 -0.08 -1.17 -1.19
N MET A 59 -0.34 0.13 -1.16
CA MET A 59 0.67 1.17 -1.29
C MET A 59 1.67 1.19 -0.13
N TYR A 60 1.22 1.09 1.14
CA TYR A 60 2.17 1.05 2.26
C TYR A 60 2.96 -0.26 2.32
N THR A 61 2.39 -1.35 1.84
CA THR A 61 3.10 -2.62 1.71
C THR A 61 4.26 -2.50 0.71
N ASP A 62 4.01 -1.87 -0.42
CA ASP A 62 5.03 -1.65 -1.45
C ASP A 62 6.09 -0.65 -0.97
N TRP A 63 5.71 0.39 -0.27
CA TRP A 63 6.65 1.35 0.33
C TRP A 63 7.55 0.69 1.38
N PHE A 64 6.98 -0.10 2.28
CA PHE A 64 7.76 -0.85 3.25
C PHE A 64 8.77 -1.78 2.56
N ARG A 65 8.30 -2.55 1.57
CA ARG A 65 9.17 -3.45 0.79
C ARG A 65 10.25 -2.69 0.04
N GLN A 66 9.92 -1.57 -0.58
CA GLN A 66 10.87 -0.73 -1.30
C GLN A 66 12.02 -0.28 -0.39
N VAL A 67 11.69 0.28 0.78
CA VAL A 67 12.68 0.77 1.74
C VAL A 67 13.56 -0.37 2.23
N VAL A 68 12.98 -1.50 2.65
CA VAL A 68 13.72 -2.65 3.18
C VAL A 68 14.60 -3.29 2.11
N GLN A 69 14.08 -3.47 0.89
CA GLN A 69 14.86 -4.04 -0.23
C GLN A 69 16.06 -3.17 -0.62
N GLY A 70 15.96 -1.87 -0.41
CA GLY A 70 17.04 -0.93 -0.66
C GLY A 70 18.06 -0.79 0.46
N LEU A 71 17.87 -1.45 1.60
CA LEU A 71 18.81 -1.38 2.73
C LEU A 71 20.20 -1.82 2.31
N GLN A 72 21.18 -1.08 2.78
CA GLN A 72 22.61 -1.30 2.54
C GLN A 72 23.34 -1.43 3.86
N THR A 73 24.38 -2.24 3.85
CA THR A 73 25.32 -2.31 4.95
C THR A 73 26.30 -1.13 4.90
N ASP A 74 26.72 -0.69 6.05
CA ASP A 74 27.80 0.29 6.23
C ASP A 74 29.16 -0.44 6.40
N PHE A 75 30.25 0.32 6.51
CA PHE A 75 31.54 -0.23 6.90
C PHE A 75 31.52 -0.79 8.32
N VAL A 76 32.43 -1.68 8.64
CA VAL A 76 32.51 -2.35 9.98
C VAL A 76 32.50 -1.34 11.14
N ASN A 77 33.14 -0.16 10.98
CA ASN A 77 33.18 0.91 11.97
C ASN A 77 32.32 2.12 11.55
N GLY A 78 31.36 1.92 10.64
CA GLY A 78 30.47 2.97 10.17
C GLY A 78 29.51 3.43 11.26
N LYS A 79 29.07 4.67 11.16
CA LYS A 79 28.14 5.27 12.12
C LYS A 79 26.67 5.02 11.78
N GLU A 80 26.40 4.58 10.55
CA GLU A 80 25.04 4.40 10.01
C GLU A 80 24.67 2.93 9.87
N GLN A 81 25.16 2.11 10.81
CA GLN A 81 24.81 0.69 10.85
C GLN A 81 23.33 0.51 11.13
N PHE A 82 22.75 -0.53 10.57
CA PHE A 82 21.35 -0.87 10.80
C PHE A 82 21.13 -1.20 12.28
N GLN A 83 20.09 -0.62 12.86
CA GLN A 83 19.63 -0.92 14.20
C GLN A 83 18.11 -1.04 14.19
N GLY A 84 17.61 -2.04 14.90
CA GLY A 84 16.18 -2.30 14.98
C GLY A 84 15.72 -2.69 16.38
N SER A 85 14.51 -2.26 16.71
CA SER A 85 13.74 -2.65 17.89
C SER A 85 12.32 -3.07 17.46
N GLU A 86 11.49 -3.51 18.40
CA GLU A 86 10.08 -3.82 18.11
C GLU A 86 9.29 -2.62 17.54
N THR A 87 9.69 -1.41 17.87
CA THR A 87 8.92 -0.20 17.52
C THR A 87 9.62 0.70 16.51
N GLU A 88 10.89 0.47 16.22
CA GLU A 88 11.64 1.35 15.33
C GLU A 88 12.81 0.60 14.71
N PHE A 89 13.12 0.93 13.46
CA PHE A 89 14.42 0.60 12.89
C PHE A 89 14.98 1.77 12.08
N THR A 90 16.31 1.87 12.09
CA THR A 90 17.06 2.86 11.32
C THR A 90 18.10 2.16 10.48
N GLY A 91 18.26 2.62 9.25
CA GLY A 91 19.26 2.09 8.33
C GLY A 91 19.41 2.94 7.08
N THR A 92 20.46 2.71 6.32
CA THR A 92 20.70 3.40 5.06
C THR A 92 20.08 2.62 3.91
N THR A 93 19.25 3.28 3.10
CA THR A 93 18.59 2.69 1.93
C THR A 93 18.94 3.45 0.65
N THR A 94 19.09 2.72 -0.46
CA THR A 94 19.21 3.29 -1.81
C THR A 94 17.87 3.52 -2.50
N SER A 95 16.78 3.11 -1.85
CA SER A 95 15.43 3.24 -2.36
C SER A 95 14.52 4.03 -1.40
N PRO A 96 14.90 5.27 -1.04
CA PRO A 96 14.07 6.11 -0.17
C PRO A 96 12.73 6.43 -0.84
N LEU A 97 11.71 6.76 -0.03
CA LEU A 97 10.38 7.20 -0.51
C LEU A 97 10.40 8.68 -0.94
N SER A 98 11.52 9.17 -1.42
CA SER A 98 11.70 10.53 -1.92
C SER A 98 11.99 10.51 -3.43
N THR A 99 11.95 11.69 -4.05
CA THR A 99 12.24 11.86 -5.48
C THR A 99 13.70 11.60 -5.86
N GLU A 100 14.61 11.51 -4.88
CA GLU A 100 16.04 11.29 -5.11
C GLU A 100 16.38 9.80 -5.08
N TYR A 101 15.98 9.10 -6.12
CA TYR A 101 16.26 7.68 -6.29
C TYR A 101 17.75 7.41 -6.50
N GLY A 102 18.25 6.33 -5.88
CA GLY A 102 19.62 5.84 -6.09
C GLY A 102 20.69 6.49 -5.21
N MET A 103 20.37 7.55 -4.47
CA MET A 103 21.28 8.09 -3.46
C MET A 103 21.02 7.40 -2.11
N PRO A 104 22.04 6.83 -1.46
CA PRO A 104 21.88 6.28 -0.12
C PRO A 104 21.43 7.35 0.86
N LYS A 105 20.35 7.09 1.59
CA LYS A 105 19.84 7.96 2.65
C LYS A 105 19.55 7.17 3.90
N THR A 106 19.91 7.72 5.05
CA THR A 106 19.53 7.15 6.34
C THR A 106 18.06 7.46 6.57
N VAL A 107 17.31 6.41 6.81
CA VAL A 107 15.86 6.45 7.04
C VAL A 107 15.51 5.77 8.34
N THR A 108 14.45 6.24 8.97
CA THR A 108 13.88 5.61 10.15
C THR A 108 12.42 5.27 9.91
N LEU A 109 12.04 4.04 10.16
CA LEU A 109 10.64 3.63 10.28
C LEU A 109 10.30 3.43 11.75
N SER A 110 9.28 4.13 12.24
CA SER A 110 8.84 4.03 13.63
C SER A 110 7.34 3.76 13.74
N LEU A 111 6.98 3.05 14.81
CA LEU A 111 5.60 2.77 15.20
C LEU A 111 5.26 3.64 16.41
N GLU A 112 4.37 4.60 16.23
CA GLU A 112 3.95 5.51 17.29
C GLU A 112 2.45 5.37 17.57
N TYR A 113 2.09 5.35 18.85
CA TYR A 113 0.69 5.27 19.23
C TYR A 113 0.06 6.67 19.32
N ASN A 114 -0.88 6.92 18.43
CA ASN A 114 -1.70 8.12 18.46
C ASN A 114 -2.85 7.92 19.47
N ARG A 115 -2.82 8.70 20.56
CA ARG A 115 -3.84 8.60 21.63
C ARG A 115 -5.19 9.20 21.23
N GLN A 116 -5.22 10.12 20.25
CA GLN A 116 -6.46 10.76 19.82
C GLN A 116 -7.31 9.82 18.99
N ASP A 117 -6.67 9.08 18.10
CA ASP A 117 -7.32 8.17 17.17
C ASP A 117 -7.31 6.71 17.67
N GLU A 118 -6.62 6.43 18.79
CA GLU A 118 -6.39 5.09 19.35
C GLU A 118 -5.76 4.11 18.34
N MET A 119 -4.89 4.63 17.47
CA MET A 119 -4.25 3.88 16.38
C MET A 119 -2.73 3.83 16.53
N MET A 120 -2.12 2.72 16.12
CA MET A 120 -0.68 2.66 15.87
C MET A 120 -0.40 3.21 14.48
N GLU A 121 0.50 4.18 14.39
CA GLU A 121 0.90 4.82 13.15
C GLU A 121 2.28 4.33 12.73
N LEU A 122 2.41 3.94 11.45
CA LEU A 122 3.70 3.71 10.82
C LEU A 122 4.19 5.01 10.23
N LEU A 123 5.31 5.48 10.72
CA LEU A 123 5.93 6.74 10.33
C LEU A 123 7.26 6.46 9.64
N TYR A 124 7.51 7.19 8.58
CA TYR A 124 8.75 7.20 7.83
C TYR A 124 9.44 8.55 8.00
N THR A 125 10.70 8.52 8.38
CA THR A 125 11.50 9.73 8.59
C THR A 125 12.75 9.69 7.70
N VAL A 126 12.96 10.74 6.94
CA VAL A 126 14.16 10.99 6.13
C VAL A 126 14.48 12.48 6.17
N ASP A 127 15.74 12.86 6.28
CA ASP A 127 16.18 14.26 6.30
C ASP A 127 15.39 15.14 7.29
N LYS A 128 15.01 14.60 8.45
CA LYS A 128 14.17 15.23 9.48
C LYS A 128 12.69 15.46 9.04
N GLN A 129 12.30 15.03 7.88
CA GLN A 129 10.91 15.05 7.44
C GLN A 129 10.22 13.75 7.85
N LYS A 130 9.11 13.89 8.55
CA LYS A 130 8.32 12.76 9.06
C LYS A 130 7.03 12.65 8.26
N MET A 131 6.73 11.48 7.75
CA MET A 131 5.56 11.18 6.94
C MET A 131 4.84 9.95 7.48
N LYS A 132 3.53 10.03 7.63
CA LYS A 132 2.67 8.89 8.00
C LYS A 132 2.41 8.03 6.77
N LEU A 133 2.76 6.74 6.85
CA LEU A 133 2.53 5.77 5.79
C LEU A 133 1.21 5.03 5.97
N SER A 134 0.90 4.60 7.19
CA SER A 134 -0.32 3.85 7.51
C SER A 134 -0.67 3.94 8.99
N SER A 135 -1.85 3.43 9.36
CA SER A 135 -2.25 3.28 10.76
C SER A 135 -3.17 2.06 10.93
N TRP A 136 -3.08 1.42 12.09
CA TRP A 136 -3.86 0.23 12.46
C TRP A 136 -4.35 0.30 13.88
N SER A 137 -5.46 -0.38 14.17
CA SER A 137 -5.92 -0.61 15.54
C SER A 137 -5.02 -1.64 16.24
N GLY A 138 -4.91 -1.58 17.57
CA GLY A 138 -4.21 -2.59 18.36
C GLY A 138 -2.76 -2.26 18.68
N ARG A 139 -2.54 -1.49 19.77
CA ARG A 139 -1.24 -1.03 20.22
C ARG A 139 -0.20 -2.13 20.44
N LYS A 140 -0.60 -3.29 20.99
CA LYS A 140 0.34 -4.38 21.35
C LYS A 140 0.59 -5.36 20.21
N ALA A 141 -0.25 -5.35 19.17
CA ALA A 141 -0.17 -6.30 18.08
C ALA A 141 0.68 -5.80 16.90
N THR A 142 1.10 -4.52 16.93
CA THR A 142 1.88 -3.92 15.85
C THR A 142 3.33 -3.78 16.29
N ARG A 143 4.23 -4.52 15.62
CA ARG A 143 5.67 -4.53 15.92
C ARG A 143 6.50 -4.94 14.72
N PHE A 144 7.78 -4.59 14.75
CA PHE A 144 8.78 -5.15 13.86
C PHE A 144 9.35 -6.45 14.41
N ILE A 145 9.68 -7.37 13.51
CA ILE A 145 10.30 -8.66 13.80
C ILE A 145 11.44 -8.85 12.82
N TYR A 146 12.59 -9.25 13.32
CA TYR A 146 13.80 -9.47 12.53
C TYR A 146 14.08 -10.97 12.46
N VAL A 147 14.30 -11.48 11.25
CA VAL A 147 14.56 -12.90 11.04
C VAL A 147 16.00 -13.07 10.57
N ASP A 148 16.71 -13.95 11.21
CA ASP A 148 18.11 -14.26 10.87
C ASP A 148 18.20 -15.27 9.70
N VAL A 149 19.41 -15.65 9.35
CA VAL A 149 19.69 -16.61 8.27
C VAL A 149 19.24 -18.04 8.58
N THR A 150 19.00 -18.36 9.85
CA THR A 150 18.49 -19.67 10.29
C THR A 150 16.98 -19.72 10.33
N GLY A 151 16.31 -18.58 10.19
CA GLY A 151 14.85 -18.42 10.30
C GLY A 151 14.37 -18.12 11.71
N GLU A 152 15.26 -17.91 12.68
CA GLU A 152 14.90 -17.51 14.04
C GLU A 152 14.45 -16.05 14.07
N GLN A 153 13.43 -15.77 14.90
CA GLN A 153 12.83 -14.45 15.04
C GLN A 153 13.39 -13.72 16.25
N HIS A 154 13.73 -12.45 16.06
CA HIS A 154 14.28 -11.58 17.08
C HIS A 154 13.47 -10.27 17.14
N ASP A 155 13.30 -9.74 18.35
CA ASP A 155 12.58 -8.47 18.59
C ASP A 155 13.51 -7.25 18.43
N THR A 156 14.84 -7.48 18.36
CA THR A 156 15.86 -6.42 18.18
C THR A 156 16.91 -6.85 17.18
N TRP A 157 17.53 -5.90 16.48
CA TRP A 157 18.65 -6.16 15.60
C TRP A 157 19.76 -5.10 15.77
N PRO A 158 21.05 -5.50 15.97
CA PRO A 158 21.45 -6.90 16.20
C PRO A 158 20.93 -7.43 17.54
N PRO A 159 20.72 -8.76 17.66
CA PRO A 159 20.42 -9.39 18.96
C PRO A 159 21.54 -9.16 19.98
N HIS A 160 21.19 -9.17 21.27
CA HIS A 160 22.13 -8.81 22.34
C HIS A 160 23.36 -9.71 22.47
N PHE A 161 23.28 -10.98 22.04
CA PHE A 161 24.35 -11.95 22.15
C PHE A 161 24.67 -12.56 20.80
N GLY A 162 25.97 -12.80 20.55
CA GLY A 162 26.44 -13.42 19.31
C GLY A 162 27.12 -12.44 18.35
N ILE A 163 27.61 -13.00 17.25
CA ILE A 163 28.13 -12.25 16.12
C ILE A 163 27.09 -12.31 15.03
N TRP A 164 26.57 -11.18 14.65
CA TRP A 164 25.46 -11.07 13.73
C TRP A 164 25.87 -10.30 12.48
N PRO A 165 25.31 -10.63 11.32
CA PRO A 165 25.44 -9.80 10.14
C PRO A 165 24.82 -8.40 10.43
N GLN A 166 25.25 -7.41 9.68
CA GLN A 166 24.80 -6.04 9.91
C GLN A 166 23.32 -5.85 9.56
N LEU A 167 22.80 -6.60 8.58
CA LEU A 167 21.38 -6.62 8.24
C LEU A 167 20.75 -7.97 8.58
N PRO A 168 19.49 -8.01 9.02
CA PRO A 168 18.73 -9.24 9.13
C PRO A 168 18.44 -9.84 7.76
N ASN A 169 18.22 -11.14 7.72
CA ASN A 169 17.81 -11.82 6.49
C ASN A 169 16.43 -11.36 5.99
N MET A 170 15.52 -11.07 6.93
CA MET A 170 14.19 -10.54 6.62
C MET A 170 13.70 -9.63 7.74
N ILE A 171 12.98 -8.59 7.36
CA ILE A 171 12.25 -7.72 8.29
C ILE A 171 10.76 -7.92 8.06
N MET A 172 10.03 -8.17 9.14
CA MET A 172 8.58 -8.30 9.12
C MET A 172 7.95 -7.19 9.94
N LEU A 173 6.89 -6.60 9.41
CA LEU A 173 5.96 -5.76 10.14
C LEU A 173 4.72 -6.58 10.45
N GLN A 174 4.51 -6.90 11.71
CA GLN A 174 3.26 -7.47 12.21
C GLN A 174 2.29 -6.34 12.53
N TYR A 175 1.03 -6.48 12.16
CA TYR A 175 -0.05 -5.56 12.52
C TYR A 175 -1.37 -6.33 12.64
N GLN A 176 -2.39 -5.71 13.21
CA GLN A 176 -3.71 -6.32 13.36
C GLN A 176 -4.70 -5.68 12.39
N LYS A 177 -5.41 -6.53 11.66
CA LYS A 177 -6.54 -6.12 10.82
C LYS A 177 -7.71 -7.06 11.07
N ASP A 178 -8.87 -6.48 11.33
CA ASP A 178 -10.12 -7.25 11.61
C ASP A 178 -9.95 -8.31 12.72
N ALA A 179 -9.21 -7.96 13.79
CA ALA A 179 -8.82 -8.81 14.91
C ALA A 179 -7.85 -9.96 14.57
N GLU A 180 -7.40 -10.08 13.32
CA GLU A 180 -6.43 -11.08 12.89
C GLU A 180 -5.03 -10.50 12.70
N PRO A 181 -3.96 -11.24 13.08
CA PRO A 181 -2.59 -10.80 12.83
C PRO A 181 -2.29 -10.87 11.32
N GLN A 182 -1.74 -9.81 10.79
CA GLN A 182 -1.28 -9.70 9.42
C GLN A 182 0.22 -9.40 9.41
N PHE A 183 0.91 -9.80 8.34
CA PHE A 183 2.35 -9.62 8.22
C PHE A 183 2.71 -9.02 6.86
N ILE A 184 3.62 -8.06 6.88
CA ILE A 184 4.32 -7.59 5.68
C ILE A 184 5.78 -7.99 5.84
N ALA A 185 6.27 -8.85 4.96
CA ALA A 185 7.66 -9.29 4.98
C ALA A 185 8.43 -8.68 3.81
N ALA A 186 9.69 -8.32 4.06
CA ALA A 186 10.61 -7.84 3.06
C ALA A 186 12.04 -8.32 3.36
N VAL A 187 12.79 -8.60 2.31
CA VAL A 187 14.17 -9.10 2.37
C VAL A 187 15.09 -8.03 1.78
N PRO A 188 16.13 -7.58 2.51
CA PRO A 188 17.18 -6.75 1.94
C PRO A 188 17.81 -7.42 0.71
N ARG A 189 18.05 -6.67 -0.36
CA ARG A 189 18.63 -7.23 -1.60
C ARG A 189 20.16 -7.16 -1.65
N GLY A 190 20.75 -6.36 -0.77
CA GLY A 190 22.20 -6.20 -0.68
C GLY A 190 22.88 -7.30 0.14
N SER A 191 24.19 -7.17 0.32
CA SER A 191 24.94 -7.98 1.27
C SER A 191 24.41 -7.77 2.69
N LEU A 192 24.34 -8.82 3.49
CA LEU A 192 24.00 -8.72 4.90
C LEU A 192 25.23 -8.37 5.76
N GLU A 193 26.42 -8.69 5.24
CA GLU A 193 27.70 -8.44 5.90
C GLU A 193 28.19 -7.01 5.67
N PRO A 194 28.87 -6.42 6.65
CA PRO A 194 29.44 -5.09 6.52
C PRO A 194 30.44 -4.99 5.37
N LYS A 195 30.53 -3.83 4.77
CA LYS A 195 31.55 -3.58 3.73
C LYS A 195 32.94 -3.60 4.36
N ALA A 196 33.87 -4.34 3.74
CA ALA A 196 35.27 -4.30 4.11
C ALA A 196 35.81 -2.88 3.89
N ALA A 197 36.56 -2.34 4.85
CA ALA A 197 37.30 -1.12 4.63
C ALA A 197 38.33 -1.39 3.54
N THR A 198 38.27 -0.67 2.42
CA THR A 198 39.31 -0.71 1.41
C THR A 198 40.54 -0.08 2.05
N VAL A 199 41.50 -0.90 2.47
CA VAL A 199 42.80 -0.39 2.83
C VAL A 199 43.45 0.04 1.52
N GLU A 200 43.44 1.34 1.24
CA GLU A 200 44.33 1.89 0.24
C GLU A 200 45.76 1.54 0.71
N MET A 201 46.38 0.56 0.04
CA MET A 201 47.80 0.42 0.12
C MET A 201 48.41 1.68 -0.47
N ILE A 202 48.62 2.66 0.42
CA ILE A 202 49.49 3.78 0.10
C ILE A 202 50.85 3.15 -0.21
N GLY A 203 51.17 3.11 -1.48
CA GLY A 203 52.42 2.56 -1.95
C GLY A 203 53.59 3.18 -1.19
N SER A 204 54.40 2.31 -0.59
CA SER A 204 55.72 2.71 -0.09
C SER A 204 56.49 3.28 -1.24
N PRO A 205 57.00 4.51 -1.15
CA PRO A 205 57.97 5.02 -2.15
C PRO A 205 59.26 4.20 -1.99
N LEU A 206 59.73 3.63 -3.09
CA LEU A 206 61.08 3.07 -3.26
C LEU A 206 62.15 4.13 -3.11
#